data_cc11dfbf33c0a4e1a3a6e695f2f7e9df
#
_entry.id   cc11dfbf33c0a4e1a3a6e695f2f7e9df
#
_cell.length_a   1.000
_cell.length_b   1.000
_cell.length_c   1.000
_cell.angle_alpha   90.00
_cell.angle_beta   90.00
_cell.angle_gamma   90.00
#
_symmetry.space_group_name_H-M   'P 1'
#
loop_
_entity.id
_entity.type
_entity.pdbx_description
1 polymer ?
#
loop_
_entity_poly.entity_id
_entity_poly.type
_entity_poly.pdbx_seq_one_letter_code
_entity_poly.pdbx_strand_id
1 'polypeptide(L)'
;MRKGLIDRKTAETHVKVALTLEGRGRFTNRTGVRFLDHMLDLVARHGAFDLAVTATGDLDVDQHHTVEDIGIALGQAVDQALGDRKGINRAGYFVMPMDETLAVVAIDLGGRPHTVVDTKVRVRLVGDLQTELVTDFFEGFASAARANVHVKVMHGRSNHHKIEACFKAFGRALRVACAKDARMAKMLPSTKGLL
;
A
#
# COMPACT_ATOMS: atom_id res chain seq x y z
N MET A 1 15.98 -2.77 -12.38
CA MET A 1 14.98 -2.10 -11.53
C MET A 1 13.61 -2.60 -11.90
N ARG A 2 12.86 -3.13 -10.92
CA ARG A 2 11.50 -3.65 -11.10
C ARG A 2 10.51 -2.50 -11.07
N LYS A 3 9.67 -2.41 -12.12
CA LYS A 3 8.75 -1.28 -12.31
C LYS A 3 7.33 -1.79 -12.55
N GLY A 4 6.35 -1.03 -12.09
CA GLY A 4 4.95 -1.17 -12.42
C GLY A 4 4.41 0.14 -12.97
N LEU A 5 3.72 0.07 -14.11
CA LEU A 5 3.09 1.20 -14.78
C LEU A 5 1.64 0.82 -15.05
N ILE A 6 0.73 1.49 -14.40
CA ILE A 6 -0.71 1.25 -14.50
C ILE A 6 -1.40 2.52 -15.00
N ASP A 7 -2.29 2.33 -15.94
CA ASP A 7 -3.25 3.34 -16.41
C ASP A 7 -4.64 2.69 -16.37
N ARG A 8 -5.36 2.88 -15.25
CA ARG A 8 -6.65 2.26 -14.99
C ARG A 8 -7.75 3.30 -15.13
N LYS A 9 -8.67 3.05 -16.04
CA LYS A 9 -9.81 3.93 -16.30
C LYS A 9 -11.12 3.14 -16.19
N THR A 10 -12.05 3.68 -15.42
CA THR A 10 -13.44 3.22 -15.30
C THR A 10 -14.40 4.32 -15.80
N ALA A 11 -15.69 4.16 -15.56
CA ALA A 11 -16.66 5.23 -15.77
C ALA A 11 -16.56 6.31 -14.67
N GLU A 12 -16.03 5.97 -13.49
CA GLU A 12 -16.03 6.78 -12.27
C GLU A 12 -14.67 7.42 -12.00
N THR A 13 -13.59 6.72 -12.36
CA THR A 13 -12.23 7.16 -12.03
C THR A 13 -11.25 6.99 -13.18
N HIS A 14 -10.15 7.75 -13.13
CA HIS A 14 -8.96 7.51 -13.94
C HIS A 14 -7.72 7.61 -13.06
N VAL A 15 -7.06 6.49 -12.82
CA VAL A 15 -5.90 6.37 -11.92
C VAL A 15 -4.67 5.94 -12.70
N LYS A 16 -3.59 6.70 -12.55
CA LYS A 16 -2.27 6.35 -13.11
C LYS A 16 -1.28 6.15 -11.98
N VAL A 17 -0.55 5.04 -12.03
CA VAL A 17 0.50 4.70 -11.06
C VAL A 17 1.79 4.39 -11.79
N ALA A 18 2.88 5.04 -11.40
CA ALA A 18 4.23 4.67 -11.78
C ALA A 18 5.03 4.33 -10.52
N LEU A 19 5.43 3.06 -10.40
CA LEU A 19 6.16 2.51 -9.25
C LEU A 19 7.52 1.98 -9.68
N THR A 20 8.57 2.28 -8.90
CA THR A 20 9.88 1.61 -8.97
C THR A 20 10.22 1.05 -7.60
N LEU A 21 10.36 -0.29 -7.49
CA LEU A 21 10.64 -0.95 -6.20
C LEU A 21 12.04 -0.64 -5.67
N GLU A 22 13.06 -0.58 -6.54
CA GLU A 22 14.43 -0.15 -6.18
C GLU A 22 14.58 1.36 -6.35
N GLY A 23 13.70 2.13 -5.70
CA GLY A 23 13.68 3.58 -5.74
C GLY A 23 14.59 4.24 -4.70
N ARG A 24 14.42 5.56 -4.56
CA ARG A 24 15.11 6.40 -3.57
C ARG A 24 14.15 7.17 -2.68
N GLY A 25 12.87 6.81 -2.68
CA GLY A 25 11.82 7.47 -1.92
C GLY A 25 11.36 8.79 -2.55
N ARG A 26 11.46 8.94 -3.87
CA ARG A 26 10.92 10.09 -4.60
C ARG A 26 9.43 9.87 -4.84
N PHE A 27 8.66 10.94 -4.73
CA PHE A 27 7.22 10.85 -4.90
C PHE A 27 6.62 12.07 -5.59
N THR A 28 5.51 11.83 -6.28
CA THR A 28 4.64 12.87 -6.85
C THR A 28 3.22 12.32 -6.85
N ASN A 29 2.43 12.64 -5.82
CA ASN A 29 1.08 12.10 -5.65
C ASN A 29 0.06 13.23 -5.71
N ARG A 30 -0.99 13.04 -6.51
CA ARG A 30 -2.09 13.98 -6.74
C ARG A 30 -3.36 13.18 -6.95
N THR A 31 -4.10 12.93 -5.89
CA THR A 31 -5.30 12.10 -5.90
C THR A 31 -6.60 12.92 -5.80
N GLY A 32 -6.49 14.21 -5.49
CA GLY A 32 -7.63 15.04 -5.14
C GLY A 32 -8.00 15.00 -3.65
N VAL A 33 -7.41 14.05 -2.88
CA VAL A 33 -7.57 13.93 -1.42
C VAL A 33 -6.20 14.17 -0.78
N ARG A 34 -6.00 15.33 -0.18
CA ARG A 34 -4.69 15.81 0.29
C ARG A 34 -4.07 14.93 1.38
N PHE A 35 -4.89 14.41 2.26
CA PHE A 35 -4.39 13.53 3.32
C PHE A 35 -3.95 12.17 2.74
N LEU A 36 -4.64 11.66 1.71
CA LEU A 36 -4.21 10.46 1.01
C LEU A 36 -2.90 10.69 0.23
N ASP A 37 -2.74 11.86 -0.43
CA ASP A 37 -1.48 12.23 -1.07
C ASP A 37 -0.33 12.12 -0.08
N HIS A 38 -0.50 12.70 1.13
CA HIS A 38 0.48 12.61 2.20
C HIS A 38 0.76 11.17 2.65
N MET A 39 -0.26 10.31 2.75
CA MET A 39 -0.07 8.90 3.08
C MET A 39 0.74 8.16 2.01
N LEU A 40 0.49 8.41 0.73
CA LEU A 40 1.26 7.81 -0.37
C LEU A 40 2.71 8.32 -0.42
N ASP A 41 2.94 9.60 -0.08
CA ASP A 41 4.29 10.16 0.08
C ASP A 41 5.08 9.40 1.15
N LEU A 42 4.44 9.05 2.26
CA LEU A 42 5.04 8.27 3.33
C LEU A 42 5.32 6.82 2.91
N VAL A 43 4.42 6.19 2.16
CA VAL A 43 4.67 4.84 1.58
C VAL A 43 5.93 4.88 0.72
N ALA A 44 6.03 5.84 -0.19
CA ALA A 44 7.20 6.00 -1.05
C ALA A 44 8.49 6.22 -0.24
N ARG A 45 8.45 7.19 0.69
CA ARG A 45 9.62 7.57 1.49
C ARG A 45 10.10 6.45 2.39
N HIS A 46 9.20 5.83 3.18
CA HIS A 46 9.56 4.78 4.12
C HIS A 46 9.83 3.43 3.44
N GLY A 47 9.17 3.17 2.31
CA GLY A 47 9.45 2.01 1.46
C GLY A 47 10.73 2.16 0.62
N ALA A 48 11.27 3.38 0.49
CA ALA A 48 12.33 3.72 -0.46
C ALA A 48 11.94 3.39 -1.91
N PHE A 49 10.64 3.47 -2.23
CA PHE A 49 10.11 3.35 -3.58
C PHE A 49 10.18 4.70 -4.30
N ASP A 50 10.30 4.70 -5.63
CA ASP A 50 9.89 5.88 -6.39
C ASP A 50 8.44 5.66 -6.82
N LEU A 51 7.54 6.58 -6.46
CA LEU A 51 6.09 6.46 -6.63
C LEU A 51 5.50 7.75 -7.18
N ALA A 52 4.78 7.64 -8.29
CA ALA A 52 3.94 8.71 -8.80
C ALA A 52 2.51 8.20 -8.97
N VAL A 53 1.54 8.89 -8.37
CA VAL A 53 0.12 8.58 -8.48
C VAL A 53 -0.62 9.83 -8.91
N THR A 54 -1.42 9.73 -9.96
CA THR A 54 -2.40 10.74 -10.30
C THR A 54 -3.78 10.10 -10.43
N ALA A 55 -4.78 10.73 -9.84
CA ALA A 55 -6.15 10.28 -9.94
C ALA A 55 -7.09 11.45 -10.22
N THR A 56 -8.10 11.18 -11.02
CA THR A 56 -9.31 11.98 -11.14
C THR A 56 -10.49 11.04 -10.95
N GLY A 57 -11.44 11.41 -10.12
CA GLY A 57 -12.63 10.61 -9.83
C GLY A 57 -13.82 11.51 -9.50
N ASP A 58 -14.95 10.88 -9.26
CA ASP A 58 -16.23 11.47 -8.94
C ASP A 58 -16.34 11.91 -7.47
N LEU A 59 -15.38 12.73 -7.01
CA LEU A 59 -15.27 13.22 -5.62
C LEU A 59 -16.48 14.04 -5.16
N ASP A 60 -17.32 14.48 -6.10
CA ASP A 60 -18.61 15.13 -5.84
C ASP A 60 -19.69 14.13 -5.38
N VAL A 61 -19.53 12.84 -5.68
CA VAL A 61 -20.32 11.75 -5.10
C VAL A 61 -19.79 11.45 -3.70
N ASP A 62 -18.58 10.88 -3.63
CA ASP A 62 -17.77 10.76 -2.43
C ASP A 62 -16.32 10.34 -2.79
N GLN A 63 -15.52 9.94 -1.81
CA GLN A 63 -14.13 9.54 -2.03
C GLN A 63 -13.95 8.03 -2.29
N HIS A 64 -14.99 7.22 -2.12
CA HIS A 64 -14.88 5.75 -2.08
C HIS A 64 -14.23 5.20 -3.34
N HIS A 65 -14.84 5.45 -4.51
CA HIS A 65 -14.34 4.93 -5.80
C HIS A 65 -12.88 5.33 -6.05
N THR A 66 -12.54 6.59 -5.74
CA THR A 66 -11.18 7.11 -5.96
C THR A 66 -10.17 6.42 -5.05
N VAL A 67 -10.46 6.28 -3.75
CA VAL A 67 -9.54 5.70 -2.77
C VAL A 67 -9.35 4.21 -3.01
N GLU A 68 -10.42 3.45 -3.26
CA GLU A 68 -10.38 2.03 -3.58
C GLU A 68 -9.58 1.79 -4.87
N ASP A 69 -9.88 2.52 -5.94
CA ASP A 69 -9.23 2.39 -7.24
C ASP A 69 -7.73 2.73 -7.20
N ILE A 70 -7.32 3.66 -6.32
CA ILE A 70 -5.90 3.92 -6.06
C ILE A 70 -5.26 2.72 -5.38
N GLY A 71 -5.93 2.10 -4.40
CA GLY A 71 -5.48 0.87 -3.76
C GLY A 71 -5.28 -0.25 -4.80
N ILE A 72 -6.29 -0.49 -5.64
CA ILE A 72 -6.25 -1.46 -6.74
C ILE A 72 -5.08 -1.17 -7.70
N ALA A 73 -4.97 0.05 -8.19
CA ALA A 73 -3.93 0.42 -9.16
C ALA A 73 -2.52 0.28 -8.56
N LEU A 74 -2.33 0.63 -7.28
CA LEU A 74 -1.05 0.43 -6.59
C LEU A 74 -0.75 -1.06 -6.42
N GLY A 75 -1.75 -1.88 -6.07
CA GLY A 75 -1.63 -3.33 -5.99
C GLY A 75 -1.22 -3.96 -7.31
N GLN A 76 -1.86 -3.55 -8.41
CA GLN A 76 -1.51 -3.97 -9.79
C GLN A 76 -0.07 -3.57 -10.14
N ALA A 77 0.36 -2.35 -9.78
CA ALA A 77 1.72 -1.88 -10.04
C ALA A 77 2.77 -2.72 -9.28
N VAL A 78 2.47 -3.12 -8.04
CA VAL A 78 3.32 -4.02 -7.26
C VAL A 78 3.36 -5.41 -7.89
N ASP A 79 2.23 -6.00 -8.26
CA ASP A 79 2.17 -7.32 -8.91
C ASP A 79 2.95 -7.33 -10.23
N GLN A 80 2.77 -6.32 -11.07
CA GLN A 80 3.52 -6.14 -12.30
C GLN A 80 5.03 -6.02 -12.07
N ALA A 81 5.44 -5.23 -11.07
CA ALA A 81 6.85 -5.04 -10.74
C ALA A 81 7.49 -6.31 -10.15
N LEU A 82 6.74 -7.16 -9.46
CA LEU A 82 7.23 -8.42 -8.89
C LEU A 82 7.47 -9.49 -9.96
N GLY A 83 6.71 -9.48 -11.05
CA GLY A 83 6.79 -10.47 -12.10
C GLY A 83 6.54 -11.89 -11.58
N ASP A 84 7.49 -12.80 -11.78
CA ASP A 84 7.38 -14.21 -11.38
C ASP A 84 7.61 -14.45 -9.87
N ARG A 85 7.85 -13.41 -9.08
CA ARG A 85 8.09 -13.43 -7.63
C ARG A 85 9.26 -14.30 -7.16
N LYS A 86 10.14 -14.77 -8.06
CA LYS A 86 11.33 -15.53 -7.67
C LYS A 86 12.32 -14.68 -6.90
N GLY A 87 12.92 -15.26 -5.89
CA GLY A 87 13.98 -14.65 -5.09
C GLY A 87 13.53 -13.50 -4.19
N ILE A 88 12.24 -13.23 -4.03
CA ILE A 88 11.77 -12.23 -3.04
C ILE A 88 11.70 -12.84 -1.65
N ASN A 89 11.74 -11.99 -0.62
CA ASN A 89 11.48 -12.44 0.77
C ASN A 89 10.03 -12.93 0.94
N ARG A 90 9.11 -12.47 0.10
CA ARG A 90 7.69 -12.77 0.10
C ARG A 90 6.95 -12.20 1.31
N ALA A 91 7.41 -12.48 2.52
CA ALA A 91 6.82 -11.93 3.74
C ALA A 91 7.63 -10.74 4.27
N GLY A 92 6.94 -9.74 4.80
CA GLY A 92 7.54 -8.61 5.47
C GLY A 92 6.62 -8.04 6.52
N TYR A 93 7.19 -7.53 7.59
CA TYR A 93 6.43 -6.86 8.64
C TYR A 93 7.20 -5.68 9.19
N PHE A 94 6.48 -4.75 9.81
CA PHE A 94 7.09 -3.64 10.52
C PHE A 94 6.24 -3.20 11.70
N VAL A 95 6.90 -2.91 12.82
CA VAL A 95 6.31 -2.29 14.01
C VAL A 95 6.72 -0.83 14.00
N MET A 96 5.75 0.07 13.83
CA MET A 96 5.98 1.52 13.66
C MET A 96 5.54 2.28 14.91
N PRO A 97 6.48 2.79 15.71
CA PRO A 97 6.15 3.79 16.72
C PRO A 97 6.02 5.18 16.05
N MET A 98 5.07 5.95 16.53
CA MET A 98 4.90 7.36 16.18
C MET A 98 4.35 8.09 17.39
N ASP A 99 5.21 8.77 18.13
CA ASP A 99 4.92 9.38 19.42
C ASP A 99 4.16 8.40 20.35
N GLU A 100 2.91 8.69 20.69
CA GLU A 100 2.08 7.85 21.55
C GLU A 100 1.38 6.69 20.83
N THR A 101 1.60 6.56 19.51
CA THR A 101 0.95 5.56 18.68
C THR A 101 1.91 4.42 18.33
N LEU A 102 1.42 3.20 18.36
CA LEU A 102 2.12 2.02 17.86
C LEU A 102 1.23 1.28 16.87
N ALA A 103 1.73 1.08 15.64
CA ALA A 103 1.07 0.30 14.60
C ALA A 103 1.94 -0.88 14.15
N VAL A 104 1.28 -1.95 13.70
CA VAL A 104 1.91 -3.14 13.12
C VAL A 104 1.31 -3.39 11.75
N VAL A 105 2.16 -3.61 10.76
CA VAL A 105 1.74 -4.08 9.44
C VAL A 105 2.53 -5.32 9.07
N ALA A 106 1.83 -6.35 8.58
CA ALA A 106 2.41 -7.58 8.05
C ALA A 106 1.84 -7.87 6.67
N ILE A 107 2.71 -8.27 5.73
CA ILE A 107 2.37 -8.54 4.33
C ILE A 107 2.92 -9.91 3.96
N ASP A 108 2.12 -10.74 3.27
CA ASP A 108 2.56 -11.94 2.56
C ASP A 108 2.16 -11.85 1.09
N LEU A 109 3.13 -11.74 0.20
CA LEU A 109 2.95 -11.72 -1.26
C LEU A 109 2.72 -13.15 -1.79
N GLY A 110 1.84 -13.90 -1.15
CA GLY A 110 1.62 -15.33 -1.29
C GLY A 110 0.64 -15.73 -2.40
N GLY A 111 0.20 -14.82 -3.26
CA GLY A 111 -0.68 -15.10 -4.40
C GLY A 111 -2.17 -15.21 -4.06
N ARG A 112 -2.55 -15.10 -2.79
CA ARG A 112 -3.94 -15.18 -2.32
C ARG A 112 -4.30 -13.92 -1.55
N PRO A 113 -5.32 -13.16 -1.99
CA PRO A 113 -5.71 -11.94 -1.30
C PRO A 113 -6.39 -12.23 0.04
N HIS A 114 -6.04 -11.48 1.06
CA HIS A 114 -6.76 -11.42 2.33
C HIS A 114 -6.38 -10.13 3.06
N THR A 115 -7.35 -9.47 3.68
CA THR A 115 -7.12 -8.19 4.36
C THR A 115 -7.71 -8.22 5.75
N VAL A 116 -6.95 -7.70 6.71
CA VAL A 116 -7.42 -7.44 8.08
C VAL A 116 -6.96 -6.05 8.46
N VAL A 117 -7.88 -5.12 8.70
CA VAL A 117 -7.60 -3.74 9.07
C VAL A 117 -8.29 -3.38 10.38
N ASP A 118 -7.50 -2.99 11.38
CA ASP A 118 -7.97 -2.47 12.66
C ASP A 118 -7.17 -1.21 13.04
N THR A 119 -7.60 -0.07 12.49
CA THR A 119 -6.94 1.22 12.73
C THR A 119 -7.32 1.85 14.08
N LYS A 120 -8.39 1.38 14.74
CA LYS A 120 -8.97 1.99 15.95
C LYS A 120 -9.30 3.47 15.78
N VAL A 121 -9.50 3.94 14.55
CA VAL A 121 -9.97 5.28 14.23
C VAL A 121 -11.49 5.30 14.32
N ARG A 122 -12.06 6.31 15.01
CA ARG A 122 -13.50 6.40 15.27
C ARG A 122 -14.10 7.75 14.87
N VAL A 123 -13.34 8.57 14.15
CA VAL A 123 -13.81 9.84 13.60
C VAL A 123 -14.07 9.68 12.10
N ARG A 124 -15.02 10.43 11.58
CA ARG A 124 -15.37 10.36 10.17
C ARG A 124 -14.25 10.86 9.25
N LEU A 125 -13.55 11.91 9.64
CA LEU A 125 -12.53 12.55 8.82
C LEU A 125 -11.22 12.73 9.61
N VAL A 126 -10.10 12.54 8.91
CA VAL A 126 -8.79 13.04 9.31
C VAL A 126 -8.21 13.81 8.12
N GLY A 127 -7.93 15.11 8.34
CA GLY A 127 -7.75 16.01 7.20
C GLY A 127 -9.02 16.02 6.34
N ASP A 128 -8.87 15.80 5.05
CA ASP A 128 -9.95 15.66 4.08
C ASP A 128 -10.28 14.20 3.73
N LEU A 129 -9.62 13.21 4.35
CA LEU A 129 -9.86 11.79 4.07
C LEU A 129 -10.97 11.23 4.97
N GLN A 130 -11.96 10.56 4.38
CA GLN A 130 -12.93 9.72 5.08
C GLN A 130 -12.21 8.48 5.63
N THR A 131 -12.22 8.30 6.96
CA THR A 131 -11.32 7.35 7.63
C THR A 131 -11.69 5.89 7.42
N GLU A 132 -12.95 5.58 7.14
CA GLU A 132 -13.40 4.23 6.77
C GLU A 132 -12.72 3.73 5.51
N LEU A 133 -12.42 4.62 4.54
CA LEU A 133 -11.80 4.29 3.26
C LEU A 133 -10.33 3.85 3.38
N VAL A 134 -9.73 3.97 4.55
CA VAL A 134 -8.42 3.34 4.81
C VAL A 134 -8.53 1.82 4.67
N THR A 135 -9.65 1.23 5.06
CA THR A 135 -9.90 -0.20 4.87
C THR A 135 -10.00 -0.54 3.38
N ASP A 136 -10.82 0.21 2.64
CA ASP A 136 -11.06 -0.01 1.19
C ASP A 136 -9.77 0.14 0.38
N PHE A 137 -8.90 1.10 0.74
CA PHE A 137 -7.57 1.22 0.14
C PHE A 137 -6.74 -0.06 0.31
N PHE A 138 -6.66 -0.62 1.54
CA PHE A 138 -5.87 -1.82 1.78
C PHE A 138 -6.52 -3.07 1.19
N GLU A 139 -7.84 -3.15 1.12
CA GLU A 139 -8.57 -4.25 0.47
C GLU A 139 -8.33 -4.25 -1.04
N GLY A 140 -8.49 -3.09 -1.69
CA GLY A 140 -8.17 -2.90 -3.10
C GLY A 140 -6.72 -3.26 -3.42
N PHE A 141 -5.78 -2.79 -2.60
CA PHE A 141 -4.37 -3.14 -2.73
C PHE A 141 -4.12 -4.64 -2.59
N ALA A 142 -4.62 -5.27 -1.52
CA ALA A 142 -4.38 -6.68 -1.24
C ALA A 142 -4.96 -7.59 -2.34
N SER A 143 -6.16 -7.26 -2.81
CA SER A 143 -6.83 -7.95 -3.90
C SER A 143 -6.00 -7.92 -5.19
N ALA A 144 -5.57 -6.73 -5.60
CA ALA A 144 -4.84 -6.53 -6.86
C ALA A 144 -3.38 -6.99 -6.79
N ALA A 145 -2.72 -6.85 -5.64
CA ALA A 145 -1.39 -7.37 -5.40
C ALA A 145 -1.36 -8.88 -5.14
N ARG A 146 -2.52 -9.52 -4.99
CA ARG A 146 -2.65 -10.94 -4.60
C ARG A 146 -1.85 -11.24 -3.32
N ALA A 147 -2.11 -10.45 -2.28
CA ALA A 147 -1.35 -10.45 -1.04
C ALA A 147 -2.25 -10.59 0.18
N ASN A 148 -1.69 -11.15 1.28
CA ASN A 148 -2.30 -10.93 2.58
C ASN A 148 -1.75 -9.61 3.16
N VAL A 149 -2.63 -8.78 3.68
CA VAL A 149 -2.28 -7.49 4.31
C VAL A 149 -2.98 -7.39 5.66
N HIS A 150 -2.20 -7.35 6.71
CA HIS A 150 -2.68 -7.14 8.07
C HIS A 150 -2.19 -5.80 8.57
N VAL A 151 -3.11 -4.93 8.97
CA VAL A 151 -2.85 -3.59 9.50
C VAL A 151 -3.52 -3.48 10.87
N LYS A 152 -2.74 -3.21 11.91
CA LYS A 152 -3.28 -3.11 13.26
C LYS A 152 -2.63 -1.98 14.06
N VAL A 153 -3.45 -1.08 14.59
CA VAL A 153 -3.02 -0.12 15.61
C VAL A 153 -3.13 -0.78 16.98
N MET A 154 -2.00 -0.91 17.66
CA MET A 154 -1.96 -1.49 19.01
C MET A 154 -2.54 -0.52 20.02
N HIS A 155 -2.08 0.73 20.01
CA HIS A 155 -2.57 1.85 20.82
C HIS A 155 -2.23 3.17 20.14
N GLY A 156 -2.85 4.25 20.60
CA GLY A 156 -2.64 5.62 20.14
C GLY A 156 -3.82 6.52 20.48
N ARG A 157 -3.58 7.80 20.63
CA ARG A 157 -4.60 8.81 20.90
C ARG A 157 -4.98 9.56 19.62
N SER A 158 -3.99 10.07 18.89
CA SER A 158 -4.20 10.86 17.68
C SER A 158 -4.67 9.98 16.52
N ASN A 159 -5.82 10.29 15.94
CA ASN A 159 -6.30 9.57 14.75
C ASN A 159 -5.40 9.80 13.53
N HIS A 160 -4.79 10.99 13.42
CA HIS A 160 -3.77 11.28 12.41
C HIS A 160 -2.58 10.32 12.55
N HIS A 161 -1.97 10.24 13.76
CA HIS A 161 -0.82 9.37 14.02
C HIS A 161 -1.14 7.90 13.77
N LYS A 162 -2.36 7.45 14.09
CA LYS A 162 -2.79 6.06 13.82
C LYS A 162 -2.75 5.73 12.34
N ILE A 163 -3.36 6.56 11.48
CA ILE A 163 -3.37 6.33 10.03
C ILE A 163 -1.95 6.48 9.48
N GLU A 164 -1.25 7.54 9.84
CA GLU A 164 0.11 7.78 9.36
C GLU A 164 1.07 6.65 9.73
N ALA A 165 1.03 6.15 10.97
CA ALA A 165 1.85 5.03 11.40
C ALA A 165 1.55 3.76 10.58
N CYS A 166 0.29 3.50 10.21
CA CYS A 166 -0.09 2.38 9.36
C CYS A 166 0.56 2.49 7.97
N PHE A 167 0.48 3.66 7.32
CA PHE A 167 1.07 3.84 5.98
C PHE A 167 2.60 3.83 5.99
N LYS A 168 3.26 4.38 7.03
CA LYS A 168 4.71 4.24 7.23
C LYS A 168 5.12 2.78 7.42
N ALA A 169 4.41 2.04 8.28
CA ALA A 169 4.65 0.63 8.51
C ALA A 169 4.42 -0.19 7.24
N PHE A 170 3.36 0.13 6.49
CA PHE A 170 3.04 -0.52 5.22
C PHE A 170 4.18 -0.36 4.21
N GLY A 171 4.69 0.85 4.00
CA GLY A 171 5.83 1.09 3.11
C GLY A 171 7.06 0.26 3.51
N ARG A 172 7.36 0.21 4.82
CA ARG A 172 8.47 -0.59 5.35
C ARG A 172 8.26 -2.10 5.18
N ALA A 173 7.08 -2.61 5.54
CA ALA A 173 6.74 -4.02 5.41
C ALA A 173 6.77 -4.48 3.95
N LEU A 174 6.21 -3.67 3.04
CA LEU A 174 6.22 -3.94 1.60
C LEU A 174 7.65 -3.98 1.04
N ARG A 175 8.51 -3.05 1.45
CA ARG A 175 9.92 -3.06 1.06
C ARG A 175 10.60 -4.37 1.47
N VAL A 176 10.37 -4.84 2.69
CA VAL A 176 10.95 -6.11 3.16
C VAL A 176 10.41 -7.28 2.36
N ALA A 177 9.08 -7.35 2.13
CA ALA A 177 8.44 -8.42 1.36
C ALA A 177 8.95 -8.49 -0.08
N CYS A 178 9.16 -7.33 -0.73
CA CYS A 178 9.64 -7.21 -2.11
C CYS A 178 11.15 -7.41 -2.26
N ALA A 179 11.93 -7.35 -1.16
CA ALA A 179 13.38 -7.41 -1.24
C ALA A 179 13.86 -8.76 -1.81
N LYS A 180 14.90 -8.71 -2.64
CA LYS A 180 15.53 -9.91 -3.21
C LYS A 180 16.56 -10.50 -2.22
N ASP A 181 16.49 -11.80 -1.97
CA ASP A 181 17.56 -12.56 -1.32
C ASP A 181 18.43 -13.23 -2.39
N ALA A 182 19.70 -12.86 -2.45
CA ALA A 182 20.64 -13.38 -3.45
C ALA A 182 20.80 -14.91 -3.35
N ARG A 183 20.68 -15.49 -2.13
CA ARG A 183 20.77 -16.94 -1.90
C ARG A 183 19.60 -17.71 -2.51
N MET A 184 18.45 -17.03 -2.71
CA MET A 184 17.22 -17.60 -3.21
C MET A 184 16.85 -17.08 -4.60
N ALA A 185 17.77 -16.44 -5.32
CA ALA A 185 17.49 -15.64 -6.53
C ALA A 185 16.68 -16.36 -7.61
N LYS A 186 16.83 -17.68 -7.74
CA LYS A 186 16.10 -18.51 -8.72
C LYS A 186 14.95 -19.32 -8.11
N MET A 187 14.75 -19.24 -6.80
CA MET A 187 13.75 -20.02 -6.09
C MET A 187 12.45 -19.23 -5.97
N LEU A 188 11.33 -19.91 -6.21
CA LEU A 188 10.03 -19.42 -5.80
C LEU A 188 9.88 -19.66 -4.29
N PRO A 189 9.58 -18.64 -3.47
CA PRO A 189 9.46 -18.81 -2.02
C PRO A 189 8.13 -19.48 -1.62
N SER A 190 7.91 -20.69 -2.15
CA SER A 190 6.70 -21.48 -1.94
C SER A 190 7.00 -22.97 -2.08
N THR A 191 6.63 -23.76 -1.08
CA THR A 191 6.70 -25.24 -1.15
C THR A 191 5.67 -25.84 -2.08
N LYS A 192 4.66 -25.06 -2.50
CA LYS A 192 3.61 -25.48 -3.44
C LYS A 192 4.02 -25.32 -4.91
N GLY A 193 5.16 -24.69 -5.19
CA GLY A 193 5.63 -24.41 -6.56
C GLY A 193 4.84 -23.33 -7.32
N LEU A 194 3.95 -22.59 -6.63
CA LEU A 194 3.16 -21.48 -7.19
C LEU A 194 2.90 -20.38 -6.16
N LEU A 195 2.66 -19.17 -6.64
CA LEU A 195 2.24 -17.96 -5.89
C LEU A 195 1.20 -17.19 -6.69
#